data_63694e5c35f026122bb166c75bf446f7
#
_entry.id   63694e5c35f026122bb166c75bf446f7
#
_cell.length_a   1.000
_cell.length_b   1.000
_cell.length_c   1.000
_cell.angle_alpha   90.00
_cell.angle_beta   90.00
_cell.angle_gamma   90.00
#
_symmetry.space_group_name_H-M   'P 1'
#
loop_
_entity.id
_entity.type
_entity.pdbx_description
1 polymer ?
#
loop_
_entity_poly.entity_id
_entity_poly.type
_entity_poly.pdbx_seq_one_letter_code
_entity_poly.pdbx_strand_id
1 'polypeptide(L)'
;MTSALNMPAKPVFRPKPNAIETLFGRRKAVIGVIHLPALPGSPAYIGEDMEDLITIALGEAQRYRDGGVDGLIVENHGDIPFAKPERLGPETAAAMAVITRAVRLESGLPTGVNVLANGAIQALAIAKASGACFIRVNQWANAYVANEGFIEGPAGEAARYRAWLHARAVKIFADVHVKHGAHAIVADREIGEMARDAEFFDADAAIATGQRTGDAASLDELRTICEGTSLPVLVGSGVTPDNVGAILQHADAVIVASYLKQDGVWWNPVDPARLAVFMAAVAAARAD
;
A
#
# COMPACT_ATOMS: atom_id res chain seq x y z
N MET A 1 -5.62 43.55 -13.05
CA MET A 1 -5.60 42.30 -12.26
C MET A 1 -4.79 41.29 -13.04
N THR A 2 -3.51 41.20 -12.74
CA THR A 2 -2.55 40.32 -13.41
C THR A 2 -2.79 38.90 -12.91
N SER A 3 -3.20 38.02 -13.82
CA SER A 3 -3.25 36.59 -13.63
C SER A 3 -1.87 36.11 -13.14
N ALA A 4 -1.78 35.63 -11.90
CA ALA A 4 -0.62 34.89 -11.43
C ALA A 4 -0.52 33.65 -12.30
N LEU A 5 0.46 33.62 -13.20
CA LEU A 5 0.84 32.42 -13.94
C LEU A 5 1.13 31.32 -12.91
N ASN A 6 0.29 30.30 -12.89
CA ASN A 6 0.46 29.09 -12.10
C ASN A 6 1.72 28.38 -12.63
N MET A 7 2.88 28.77 -12.14
CA MET A 7 4.13 28.07 -12.47
C MET A 7 4.06 26.70 -11.80
N PRO A 8 4.32 25.62 -12.54
CA PRO A 8 4.39 24.30 -11.92
C PRO A 8 5.40 24.36 -10.77
N ALA A 9 5.02 23.80 -9.62
CA ALA A 9 5.90 23.75 -8.47
C ALA A 9 7.24 23.14 -8.90
N LYS A 10 8.35 23.81 -8.54
CA LYS A 10 9.68 23.28 -8.86
C LYS A 10 9.80 21.89 -8.24
N PRO A 11 10.28 20.87 -8.98
CA PRO A 11 10.44 19.55 -8.44
C PRO A 11 11.35 19.61 -7.21
N VAL A 12 10.91 19.00 -6.11
CA VAL A 12 11.65 18.98 -4.83
C VAL A 12 12.87 18.06 -4.94
N PHE A 13 12.76 17.03 -5.79
CA PHE A 13 13.82 16.10 -6.12
C PHE A 13 14.07 15.99 -7.62
N ARG A 14 15.16 15.29 -7.96
CA ARG A 14 15.38 14.87 -9.33
C ARG A 14 14.20 13.97 -9.77
N PRO A 15 13.64 14.20 -10.96
CA PRO A 15 12.56 13.38 -11.47
C PRO A 15 12.91 11.90 -11.40
N LYS A 16 12.01 11.11 -10.85
CA LYS A 16 12.10 9.66 -10.81
C LYS A 16 11.26 9.06 -11.96
N PRO A 17 11.64 7.89 -12.50
CA PRO A 17 10.72 7.12 -13.33
C PRO A 17 9.43 6.83 -12.56
N ASN A 18 8.29 6.85 -13.26
CA ASN A 18 7.01 6.49 -12.63
C ASN A 18 7.10 5.06 -12.10
N ALA A 19 6.98 4.88 -10.79
CA ALA A 19 7.12 3.59 -10.14
C ALA A 19 6.02 2.60 -10.55
N ILE A 20 4.82 3.10 -10.85
CA ILE A 20 3.68 2.26 -11.28
C ILE A 20 3.96 1.70 -12.67
N GLU A 21 4.33 2.53 -13.63
CA GLU A 21 4.70 2.06 -14.97
C GLU A 21 5.91 1.11 -14.94
N THR A 22 6.90 1.42 -14.10
CA THR A 22 8.11 0.60 -13.96
C THR A 22 7.80 -0.80 -13.43
N LEU A 23 6.91 -0.93 -12.45
CA LEU A 23 6.61 -2.19 -11.80
C LEU A 23 5.52 -3.00 -12.52
N PHE A 24 4.49 -2.32 -13.04
CA PHE A 24 3.29 -2.99 -13.56
C PHE A 24 3.17 -2.90 -15.09
N GLY A 25 4.10 -2.22 -15.75
CA GLY A 25 4.11 -2.06 -17.21
C GLY A 25 2.98 -1.19 -17.78
N ARG A 26 2.23 -0.53 -16.89
CA ARG A 26 1.10 0.35 -17.24
C ARG A 26 0.76 1.33 -16.14
N ARG A 27 0.05 2.40 -16.50
CA ARG A 27 -0.72 3.23 -15.57
C ARG A 27 -2.10 2.62 -15.33
N LYS A 28 -2.86 3.19 -14.39
CA LYS A 28 -4.18 2.69 -13.95
C LYS A 28 -4.10 1.22 -13.48
N ALA A 29 -3.02 0.88 -12.75
CA ALA A 29 -2.80 -0.47 -12.26
C ALA A 29 -3.73 -0.84 -11.10
N VAL A 30 -4.08 -2.13 -10.98
CA VAL A 30 -4.87 -2.68 -9.88
C VAL A 30 -3.99 -3.60 -9.04
N ILE A 31 -3.90 -3.31 -7.75
CA ILE A 31 -3.11 -4.08 -6.79
C ILE A 31 -4.07 -4.74 -5.79
N GLY A 32 -4.12 -6.07 -5.79
CA GLY A 32 -4.90 -6.85 -4.82
C GLY A 32 -4.14 -7.01 -3.50
N VAL A 33 -4.85 -7.06 -2.36
CA VAL A 33 -4.23 -7.27 -1.05
C VAL A 33 -4.59 -8.64 -0.50
N ILE A 34 -3.57 -9.42 -0.19
CA ILE A 34 -3.67 -10.69 0.53
C ILE A 34 -3.54 -10.38 2.01
N HIS A 35 -4.67 -10.41 2.73
CA HIS A 35 -4.70 -10.32 4.18
C HIS A 35 -4.35 -11.69 4.75
N LEU A 36 -3.20 -11.79 5.39
CA LEU A 36 -2.79 -13.02 6.05
C LEU A 36 -3.63 -13.27 7.30
N PRO A 37 -3.89 -14.54 7.68
CA PRO A 37 -4.33 -14.90 9.03
C PRO A 37 -3.34 -14.41 10.08
N ALA A 38 -3.69 -14.60 11.35
CA ALA A 38 -2.80 -14.31 12.46
C ALA A 38 -1.48 -15.09 12.32
N LEU A 39 -0.35 -14.39 12.45
CA LEU A 39 0.98 -14.96 12.31
C LEU A 39 1.58 -15.33 13.69
N PRO A 40 2.63 -16.16 13.75
CA PRO A 40 3.36 -16.43 14.98
C PRO A 40 3.74 -15.12 15.68
N GLY A 41 3.46 -15.05 17.00
CA GLY A 41 3.69 -13.87 17.82
C GLY A 41 2.48 -12.95 17.95
N SER A 42 1.45 -13.08 17.12
CA SER A 42 0.22 -12.30 17.26
C SER A 42 -0.77 -12.94 18.27
N PRO A 43 -1.67 -12.14 18.88
CA PRO A 43 -2.58 -12.64 19.92
C PRO A 43 -3.58 -13.70 19.45
N ALA A 44 -3.97 -13.68 18.19
CA ALA A 44 -4.94 -14.61 17.62
C ALA A 44 -4.30 -15.85 16.98
N TYR A 45 -2.97 -15.96 16.99
CA TYR A 45 -2.28 -17.15 16.48
C TYR A 45 -2.47 -18.34 17.43
N ILE A 46 -2.96 -19.45 16.91
CA ILE A 46 -3.27 -20.65 17.70
C ILE A 46 -2.36 -21.84 17.38
N GLY A 47 -1.30 -21.62 16.59
CA GLY A 47 -0.29 -22.64 16.30
C GLY A 47 -0.45 -23.32 14.95
N GLU A 48 -1.05 -22.65 13.98
CA GLU A 48 -1.16 -23.13 12.60
C GLU A 48 0.23 -23.39 12.00
N ASP A 49 0.36 -24.47 11.23
CA ASP A 49 1.59 -24.76 10.52
C ASP A 49 1.84 -23.71 9.41
N MET A 50 3.11 -23.40 9.17
CA MET A 50 3.49 -22.44 8.12
C MET A 50 2.99 -22.85 6.74
N GLU A 51 2.91 -24.16 6.45
CA GLU A 51 2.40 -24.68 5.17
C GLU A 51 0.91 -24.37 4.98
N ASP A 52 0.12 -24.36 6.06
CA ASP A 52 -1.30 -23.98 6.02
C ASP A 52 -1.44 -22.48 5.72
N LEU A 53 -0.65 -21.64 6.39
CA LEU A 53 -0.63 -20.18 6.14
C LEU A 53 -0.20 -19.86 4.71
N ILE A 54 0.81 -20.55 4.17
CA ILE A 54 1.24 -20.45 2.79
C ILE A 54 0.10 -20.86 1.84
N THR A 55 -0.54 -21.99 2.10
CA THR A 55 -1.63 -22.52 1.26
C THR A 55 -2.79 -21.53 1.17
N ILE A 56 -3.18 -20.91 2.29
CA ILE A 56 -4.21 -19.86 2.31
C ILE A 56 -3.79 -18.66 1.44
N ALA A 57 -2.56 -18.19 1.61
CA ALA A 57 -2.05 -17.04 0.84
C ALA A 57 -1.93 -17.34 -0.66
N LEU A 58 -1.53 -18.55 -1.05
CA LEU A 58 -1.47 -18.97 -2.45
C LEU A 58 -2.86 -19.08 -3.07
N GLY A 59 -3.86 -19.57 -2.34
CA GLY A 59 -5.25 -19.58 -2.80
C GLY A 59 -5.77 -18.18 -3.12
N GLU A 60 -5.45 -17.19 -2.29
CA GLU A 60 -5.80 -15.79 -2.54
C GLU A 60 -5.03 -15.24 -3.77
N ALA A 61 -3.73 -15.49 -3.83
CA ALA A 61 -2.88 -15.05 -4.95
C ALA A 61 -3.38 -15.58 -6.29
N GLN A 62 -3.80 -16.85 -6.32
CA GLN A 62 -4.35 -17.47 -7.53
C GLN A 62 -5.65 -16.80 -7.97
N ARG A 63 -6.60 -16.54 -7.05
CA ARG A 63 -7.86 -15.86 -7.39
C ARG A 63 -7.61 -14.47 -7.96
N TYR A 64 -6.70 -13.70 -7.36
CA TYR A 64 -6.32 -12.39 -7.86
C TYR A 64 -5.67 -12.46 -9.25
N ARG A 65 -4.72 -13.37 -9.46
CA ARG A 65 -4.06 -13.58 -10.76
C ARG A 65 -5.06 -13.94 -11.85
N ASP A 66 -5.94 -14.92 -11.56
CA ASP A 66 -6.93 -15.40 -12.52
C ASP A 66 -7.99 -14.32 -12.82
N GLY A 67 -8.25 -13.42 -11.88
CA GLY A 67 -9.10 -12.24 -12.06
C GLY A 67 -8.42 -11.07 -12.77
N GLY A 68 -7.12 -11.15 -13.07
CA GLY A 68 -6.41 -10.19 -13.92
C GLY A 68 -5.94 -8.92 -13.22
N VAL A 69 -5.66 -8.95 -11.91
CA VAL A 69 -4.99 -7.81 -11.23
C VAL A 69 -3.55 -7.68 -11.73
N ASP A 70 -2.98 -6.47 -11.62
CA ASP A 70 -1.63 -6.18 -12.13
C ASP A 70 -0.53 -6.47 -11.09
N GLY A 71 -0.89 -6.54 -9.81
CA GLY A 71 0.07 -6.82 -8.73
C GLY A 71 -0.59 -7.19 -7.41
N LEU A 72 0.22 -7.55 -6.43
CA LEU A 72 -0.22 -8.02 -5.12
C LEU A 72 0.52 -7.30 -3.99
N ILE A 73 -0.15 -7.16 -2.83
CA ILE A 73 0.47 -6.83 -1.54
C ILE A 73 0.16 -7.97 -0.57
N VAL A 74 1.18 -8.46 0.12
CA VAL A 74 1.03 -9.37 1.25
C VAL A 74 1.06 -8.55 2.54
N GLU A 75 0.01 -8.67 3.35
CA GLU A 75 -0.21 -7.85 4.54
C GLU A 75 -0.59 -8.71 5.75
N ASN A 76 0.04 -8.48 6.90
CA ASN A 76 -0.24 -9.18 8.15
C ASN A 76 -1.51 -8.67 8.87
N HIS A 77 -2.61 -8.51 8.15
CA HIS A 77 -3.83 -7.88 8.67
C HIS A 77 -4.49 -8.69 9.80
N GLY A 78 -4.25 -9.99 9.88
CA GLY A 78 -4.75 -10.86 10.95
C GLY A 78 -4.06 -10.70 12.30
N ASP A 79 -2.95 -9.94 12.38
CA ASP A 79 -2.18 -9.76 13.61
C ASP A 79 -2.83 -8.76 14.61
N ILE A 80 -4.13 -8.52 14.49
CA ILE A 80 -4.87 -7.60 15.35
C ILE A 80 -4.93 -8.13 16.80
N PRO A 81 -4.70 -7.25 17.81
CA PRO A 81 -4.26 -5.85 17.74
C PRO A 81 -2.79 -5.72 17.35
N PHE A 82 -2.52 -4.75 16.47
CA PHE A 82 -1.16 -4.55 15.95
C PHE A 82 -0.23 -4.01 17.02
N ALA A 83 1.05 -4.38 16.91
CA ALA A 83 2.12 -3.82 17.72
C ALA A 83 2.80 -2.64 17.01
N LYS A 84 3.39 -1.73 17.78
CA LYS A 84 4.28 -0.70 17.24
C LYS A 84 5.49 -1.33 16.52
N PRO A 85 6.10 -0.63 15.53
CA PRO A 85 7.22 -1.17 14.76
C PRO A 85 8.37 -1.72 15.59
N GLU A 86 8.71 -1.02 16.68
CA GLU A 86 9.80 -1.41 17.60
C GLU A 86 9.46 -2.61 18.50
N ARG A 87 8.20 -3.06 18.46
CA ARG A 87 7.72 -4.24 19.22
C ARG A 87 7.45 -5.45 18.33
N LEU A 88 7.56 -5.30 17.01
CA LEU A 88 7.45 -6.41 16.08
C LEU A 88 8.69 -7.31 16.21
N GLY A 89 8.46 -8.57 16.58
CA GLY A 89 9.51 -9.55 16.71
C GLY A 89 10.02 -10.09 15.36
N PRO A 90 11.12 -10.85 15.37
CA PRO A 90 11.66 -11.49 14.19
C PRO A 90 10.73 -12.53 13.57
N GLU A 91 9.82 -13.12 14.35
CA GLU A 91 8.83 -14.12 13.91
C GLU A 91 7.92 -13.58 12.82
N THR A 92 7.40 -12.36 12.97
CA THR A 92 6.56 -11.70 11.96
C THR A 92 7.32 -11.56 10.63
N ALA A 93 8.56 -11.05 10.69
CA ALA A 93 9.37 -10.87 9.49
C ALA A 93 9.73 -12.21 8.83
N ALA A 94 10.05 -13.24 9.63
CA ALA A 94 10.39 -14.58 9.14
C ALA A 94 9.19 -15.21 8.42
N ALA A 95 8.01 -15.24 9.07
CA ALA A 95 6.79 -15.81 8.49
C ALA A 95 6.39 -15.09 7.20
N MET A 96 6.33 -13.75 7.23
CA MET A 96 5.98 -12.97 6.05
C MET A 96 6.97 -13.12 4.90
N ALA A 97 8.27 -13.29 5.17
CA ALA A 97 9.27 -13.50 4.12
C ALA A 97 9.03 -14.80 3.35
N VAL A 98 8.74 -15.88 4.05
CA VAL A 98 8.45 -17.20 3.46
C VAL A 98 7.17 -17.13 2.63
N ILE A 99 6.08 -16.61 3.20
CA ILE A 99 4.78 -16.48 2.53
C ILE A 99 4.89 -15.56 1.31
N THR A 100 5.51 -14.39 1.44
CA THR A 100 5.66 -13.44 0.33
C THR A 100 6.46 -14.04 -0.82
N ARG A 101 7.52 -14.80 -0.51
CA ARG A 101 8.29 -15.50 -1.54
C ARG A 101 7.44 -16.53 -2.28
N ALA A 102 6.65 -17.33 -1.56
CA ALA A 102 5.74 -18.31 -2.16
C ALA A 102 4.70 -17.63 -3.07
N VAL A 103 4.02 -16.59 -2.58
CA VAL A 103 3.05 -15.79 -3.34
C VAL A 103 3.67 -15.22 -4.62
N ARG A 104 4.85 -14.61 -4.54
CA ARG A 104 5.53 -14.02 -5.70
C ARG A 104 5.88 -15.06 -6.77
N LEU A 105 6.41 -16.21 -6.34
CA LEU A 105 6.83 -17.27 -7.26
C LEU A 105 5.64 -17.93 -7.96
N GLU A 106 4.55 -18.18 -7.21
CA GLU A 106 3.36 -18.84 -7.75
C GLU A 106 2.53 -17.92 -8.63
N SER A 107 2.33 -16.66 -8.20
CA SER A 107 1.52 -15.71 -8.99
C SER A 107 2.25 -15.19 -10.23
N GLY A 108 3.58 -15.08 -10.17
CA GLY A 108 4.38 -14.40 -11.20
C GLY A 108 4.14 -12.88 -11.28
N LEU A 109 3.30 -12.31 -10.41
CA LEU A 109 2.95 -10.89 -10.41
C LEU A 109 3.94 -10.06 -9.59
N PRO A 110 4.14 -8.77 -9.93
CA PRO A 110 4.79 -7.82 -9.05
C PRO A 110 4.16 -7.86 -7.67
N THR A 111 4.96 -8.18 -6.65
CA THR A 111 4.47 -8.37 -5.28
C THR A 111 5.15 -7.38 -4.34
N GLY A 112 4.36 -6.75 -3.49
CA GLY A 112 4.78 -5.87 -2.42
C GLY A 112 4.45 -6.42 -1.04
N VAL A 113 4.89 -5.70 -0.02
CA VAL A 113 4.70 -6.06 1.39
C VAL A 113 4.19 -4.84 2.17
N ASN A 114 3.22 -5.06 3.05
CA ASN A 114 2.84 -4.10 4.09
C ASN A 114 2.91 -4.80 5.44
N VAL A 115 3.65 -4.23 6.39
CA VAL A 115 3.78 -4.78 7.76
C VAL A 115 3.12 -3.82 8.75
N LEU A 116 2.02 -4.24 9.31
CA LEU A 116 1.24 -3.50 10.30
C LEU A 116 1.77 -3.74 11.73
N ALA A 117 1.82 -2.68 12.56
CA ALA A 117 1.58 -1.31 12.14
C ALA A 117 2.90 -0.61 11.80
N ASN A 118 2.98 -0.04 10.59
CA ASN A 118 4.09 0.81 10.16
C ASN A 118 5.50 0.17 10.17
N GLY A 119 5.60 -1.15 10.02
CA GLY A 119 6.85 -1.92 10.10
C GLY A 119 7.74 -1.78 8.85
N ALA A 120 8.18 -0.57 8.51
CA ALA A 120 8.95 -0.29 7.29
C ALA A 120 10.30 -1.04 7.24
N ILE A 121 10.99 -1.15 8.37
CA ILE A 121 12.27 -1.88 8.48
C ILE A 121 12.06 -3.37 8.20
N GLN A 122 11.05 -3.97 8.85
CA GLN A 122 10.66 -5.35 8.65
C GLN A 122 10.22 -5.60 7.20
N ALA A 123 9.39 -4.70 6.64
CA ALA A 123 8.94 -4.80 5.26
C ALA A 123 10.10 -4.77 4.25
N LEU A 124 11.11 -3.92 4.46
CA LEU A 124 12.32 -3.88 3.62
C LEU A 124 13.13 -5.18 3.72
N ALA A 125 13.29 -5.74 4.93
CA ALA A 125 13.97 -7.01 5.15
C ALA A 125 13.23 -8.16 4.42
N ILE A 126 11.91 -8.22 4.59
CA ILE A 126 11.03 -9.18 3.92
C ILE A 126 11.14 -9.04 2.39
N ALA A 127 11.02 -7.81 1.88
CA ALA A 127 11.10 -7.56 0.44
C ALA A 127 12.45 -8.00 -0.14
N LYS A 128 13.56 -7.71 0.56
CA LYS A 128 14.90 -8.15 0.15
C LYS A 128 15.02 -9.67 0.14
N ALA A 129 14.50 -10.36 1.16
CA ALA A 129 14.60 -11.82 1.30
C ALA A 129 13.68 -12.57 0.32
N SER A 130 12.46 -12.08 0.11
CA SER A 130 11.44 -12.70 -0.74
C SER A 130 11.57 -12.34 -2.22
N GLY A 131 12.26 -11.23 -2.53
CA GLY A 131 12.31 -10.64 -3.86
C GLY A 131 11.08 -9.79 -4.21
N ALA A 132 10.29 -9.36 -3.22
CA ALA A 132 9.23 -8.39 -3.44
C ALA A 132 9.82 -7.06 -3.95
N CYS A 133 9.07 -6.36 -4.80
CA CYS A 133 9.58 -5.21 -5.54
C CYS A 133 9.16 -3.85 -4.97
N PHE A 134 8.24 -3.82 -4.02
CA PHE A 134 7.86 -2.61 -3.29
C PHE A 134 7.39 -2.92 -1.87
N ILE A 135 7.35 -1.88 -1.04
CA ILE A 135 6.68 -1.92 0.27
C ILE A 135 5.65 -0.80 0.34
N ARG A 136 4.56 -1.01 1.10
CA ARG A 136 3.65 0.04 1.55
C ARG A 136 4.02 0.42 2.98
N VAL A 137 4.02 1.72 3.28
CA VAL A 137 4.31 2.26 4.62
C VAL A 137 3.20 3.22 4.99
N ASN A 138 2.55 2.97 6.13
CA ASN A 138 1.38 3.74 6.57
C ASN A 138 1.73 5.16 7.04
N GLN A 139 2.90 5.35 7.64
CA GLN A 139 3.43 6.66 8.00
C GLN A 139 4.89 6.72 7.60
N TRP A 140 5.20 7.44 6.52
CA TRP A 140 6.56 7.54 6.01
C TRP A 140 7.31 8.74 6.58
N ALA A 141 6.68 9.92 6.53
CA ALA A 141 7.17 11.17 7.09
C ALA A 141 6.16 11.73 8.11
N ASN A 142 6.57 12.65 8.95
CA ASN A 142 5.74 13.20 10.02
C ASN A 142 5.32 12.17 11.09
N ALA A 143 4.20 12.37 11.77
CA ALA A 143 3.70 11.48 12.83
C ALA A 143 2.19 11.59 12.98
N TYR A 144 1.56 10.59 13.61
CA TYR A 144 0.15 10.60 13.99
C TYR A 144 -0.07 9.74 15.24
N VAL A 145 -1.28 9.79 15.81
CA VAL A 145 -1.68 8.93 16.93
C VAL A 145 -2.65 7.87 16.40
N ALA A 146 -2.23 6.61 16.41
CA ALA A 146 -3.01 5.44 16.05
C ALA A 146 -3.56 4.70 17.28
N ASN A 147 -4.23 3.58 17.07
CA ASN A 147 -4.66 2.68 18.17
C ASN A 147 -3.46 2.15 18.97
N GLU A 148 -2.33 1.95 18.31
CA GLU A 148 -1.05 1.50 18.88
C GLU A 148 -0.34 2.62 19.66
N GLY A 149 -0.83 3.85 19.59
CA GLY A 149 -0.26 5.04 20.20
C GLY A 149 0.44 5.94 19.17
N PHE A 150 1.46 6.66 19.60
CA PHE A 150 2.19 7.59 18.75
C PHE A 150 3.06 6.83 17.73
N ILE A 151 2.84 7.09 16.45
CA ILE A 151 3.58 6.50 15.33
C ILE A 151 4.33 7.60 14.59
N GLU A 152 5.63 7.41 14.45
CA GLU A 152 6.53 8.32 13.74
C GLU A 152 6.91 7.74 12.37
N GLY A 153 7.12 8.63 11.41
CA GLY A 153 7.59 8.26 10.08
C GLY A 153 9.07 7.84 10.10
N PRO A 154 9.39 6.59 9.73
CA PRO A 154 10.75 6.06 9.79
C PRO A 154 11.60 6.39 8.55
N ALA A 155 11.19 7.33 7.70
CA ALA A 155 11.78 7.52 6.37
C ALA A 155 13.31 7.62 6.37
N GLY A 156 13.88 8.41 7.29
CA GLY A 156 15.34 8.58 7.38
C GLY A 156 16.09 7.31 7.74
N GLU A 157 15.55 6.52 8.67
CA GLU A 157 16.10 5.22 9.10
C GLU A 157 15.90 4.17 8.01
N ALA A 158 14.68 4.05 7.49
CA ALA A 158 14.32 3.07 6.49
C ALA A 158 15.08 3.27 5.18
N ALA A 159 15.30 4.52 4.74
CA ALA A 159 16.12 4.81 3.56
C ALA A 159 17.58 4.37 3.73
N ARG A 160 18.17 4.58 4.93
CA ARG A 160 19.53 4.10 5.25
C ARG A 160 19.57 2.58 5.29
N TYR A 161 18.58 1.95 5.92
CA TYR A 161 18.47 0.49 5.98
C TYR A 161 18.31 -0.13 4.59
N ARG A 162 17.44 0.46 3.72
CA ARG A 162 17.30 0.07 2.31
C ARG A 162 18.65 0.11 1.56
N ALA A 163 19.43 1.17 1.80
CA ALA A 163 20.75 1.31 1.19
C ALA A 163 21.73 0.25 1.71
N TRP A 164 21.75 0.00 3.01
CA TRP A 164 22.61 -1.00 3.65
C TRP A 164 22.30 -2.42 3.17
N LEU A 165 21.02 -2.76 3.00
CA LEU A 165 20.56 -4.03 2.42
C LEU A 165 20.87 -4.20 0.92
N HIS A 166 21.42 -3.16 0.26
CA HIS A 166 21.49 -3.12 -1.21
C HIS A 166 20.14 -3.39 -1.88
N ALA A 167 19.05 -2.83 -1.33
CA ALA A 167 17.66 -3.01 -1.76
C ALA A 167 17.09 -1.77 -2.47
N ARG A 168 17.92 -0.96 -3.15
CA ARG A 168 17.47 0.28 -3.83
C ARG A 168 16.43 0.05 -4.92
N ALA A 169 16.32 -1.18 -5.43
CA ALA A 169 15.29 -1.56 -6.40
C ALA A 169 13.89 -1.69 -5.76
N VAL A 170 13.81 -1.91 -4.44
CA VAL A 170 12.54 -1.97 -3.70
C VAL A 170 11.94 -0.58 -3.63
N LYS A 171 10.75 -0.39 -4.19
CA LYS A 171 10.03 0.87 -4.22
C LYS A 171 9.29 1.13 -2.90
N ILE A 172 9.18 2.40 -2.52
CA ILE A 172 8.49 2.85 -1.30
C ILE A 172 7.17 3.50 -1.71
N PHE A 173 6.05 2.89 -1.34
CA PHE A 173 4.71 3.46 -1.50
C PHE A 173 4.26 3.96 -0.13
N ALA A 174 4.10 5.27 0.02
CA ALA A 174 3.86 5.93 1.29
C ALA A 174 2.43 6.47 1.39
N ASP A 175 1.69 6.10 2.44
CA ASP A 175 0.43 6.76 2.74
C ASP A 175 0.74 8.22 3.14
N VAL A 176 -0.01 9.18 2.59
CA VAL A 176 0.18 10.61 2.88
C VAL A 176 -0.55 11.01 4.15
N HIS A 177 -1.79 10.52 4.28
CA HIS A 177 -2.66 10.79 5.43
C HIS A 177 -3.39 9.49 5.75
N VAL A 178 -2.75 8.65 6.56
CA VAL A 178 -3.24 7.29 6.81
C VAL A 178 -4.55 7.29 7.61
N LYS A 179 -5.45 6.39 7.25
CA LYS A 179 -6.70 6.14 7.99
C LYS A 179 -6.46 5.58 9.40
N HIS A 180 -7.52 5.56 10.21
CA HIS A 180 -7.55 5.01 11.58
C HIS A 180 -6.68 5.73 12.60
N GLY A 181 -6.33 6.99 12.38
CA GLY A 181 -5.53 7.77 13.31
C GLY A 181 -6.02 9.19 13.49
N ALA A 182 -5.50 9.82 14.53
CA ALA A 182 -5.69 11.24 14.81
C ALA A 182 -4.46 12.01 14.33
N HIS A 183 -4.67 12.93 13.40
CA HIS A 183 -3.62 13.74 12.79
C HIS A 183 -3.51 15.14 13.38
N ALA A 184 -4.04 15.34 14.61
CA ALA A 184 -4.05 16.65 15.26
C ALA A 184 -2.65 17.27 15.40
N ILE A 185 -1.62 16.44 15.51
CA ILE A 185 -0.22 16.90 15.67
C ILE A 185 0.35 17.56 14.38
N VAL A 186 -0.27 17.31 13.23
CA VAL A 186 0.10 17.89 11.95
C VAL A 186 -1.04 18.67 11.30
N ALA A 187 -2.05 19.06 12.09
CA ALA A 187 -3.26 19.72 11.61
C ALA A 187 -3.02 21.14 11.02
N ASP A 188 -1.85 21.71 11.27
CA ASP A 188 -1.37 22.97 10.68
C ASP A 188 -0.74 22.77 9.31
N ARG A 189 -0.65 21.53 8.79
CA ARG A 189 -0.08 21.21 7.48
C ARG A 189 -1.18 20.78 6.52
N GLU A 190 -1.16 21.36 5.34
CA GLU A 190 -2.06 20.94 4.27
C GLU A 190 -1.64 19.60 3.68
N ILE A 191 -2.60 18.80 3.21
CA ILE A 191 -2.34 17.45 2.72
C ILE A 191 -1.41 17.44 1.48
N GLY A 192 -1.44 18.49 0.66
CA GLY A 192 -0.52 18.67 -0.46
C GLY A 192 0.93 18.85 0.01
N GLU A 193 1.16 19.54 1.14
CA GLU A 193 2.49 19.66 1.73
C GLU A 193 2.95 18.33 2.34
N MET A 194 2.04 17.54 2.92
CA MET A 194 2.36 16.19 3.41
C MET A 194 2.75 15.25 2.26
N ALA A 195 2.10 15.38 1.10
CA ALA A 195 2.48 14.64 -0.11
C ALA A 195 3.89 15.04 -0.59
N ARG A 196 4.21 16.34 -0.52
CA ARG A 196 5.55 16.87 -0.82
C ARG A 196 6.60 16.35 0.18
N ASP A 197 6.25 16.23 1.46
CA ASP A 197 7.15 15.64 2.46
C ASP A 197 7.47 14.18 2.15
N ALA A 198 6.49 13.38 1.70
CA ALA A 198 6.73 11.99 1.29
C ALA A 198 7.73 11.94 0.11
N GLU A 199 7.58 12.81 -0.89
CA GLU A 199 8.53 12.94 -1.99
C GLU A 199 9.90 13.41 -1.51
N PHE A 200 9.95 14.43 -0.63
CA PHE A 200 11.19 14.95 -0.05
C PHE A 200 11.96 13.89 0.72
N PHE A 201 11.30 12.96 1.36
CA PHE A 201 11.88 11.83 2.07
C PHE A 201 12.04 10.56 1.21
N ASP A 202 12.13 10.74 -0.12
CA ASP A 202 12.53 9.70 -1.08
C ASP A 202 11.52 8.54 -1.26
N ALA A 203 10.22 8.77 -1.02
CA ALA A 203 9.18 7.83 -1.46
C ALA A 203 9.18 7.70 -2.99
N ASP A 204 8.66 6.59 -3.51
CA ASP A 204 8.55 6.31 -4.94
C ASP A 204 7.10 6.45 -5.45
N ALA A 205 6.11 6.44 -4.55
CA ALA A 205 4.70 6.73 -4.83
C ALA A 205 4.00 7.24 -3.58
N ALA A 206 2.96 8.06 -3.75
CA ALA A 206 2.08 8.55 -2.69
C ALA A 206 0.76 7.78 -2.71
N ILE A 207 0.18 7.49 -1.52
CA ILE A 207 -1.10 6.80 -1.39
C ILE A 207 -2.09 7.71 -0.67
N ALA A 208 -3.21 7.99 -1.32
CA ALA A 208 -4.39 8.59 -0.71
C ALA A 208 -5.25 7.50 -0.06
N THR A 209 -5.64 7.67 1.19
CA THR A 209 -6.54 6.75 1.90
C THR A 209 -7.72 7.54 2.47
N GLY A 210 -8.91 6.94 2.56
CA GLY A 210 -10.03 7.58 3.26
C GLY A 210 -9.82 7.64 4.77
N GLN A 211 -10.86 8.01 5.50
CA GLN A 211 -10.81 8.14 6.96
C GLN A 211 -10.86 6.78 7.69
N ARG A 212 -11.49 5.76 7.09
CA ARG A 212 -11.65 4.40 7.65
C ARG A 212 -11.50 3.34 6.58
N THR A 213 -11.40 2.07 6.98
CA THR A 213 -11.44 0.95 6.04
C THR A 213 -12.79 0.92 5.32
N GLY A 214 -12.75 0.94 3.99
CA GLY A 214 -13.95 0.99 3.15
C GLY A 214 -14.36 2.40 2.73
N ASP A 215 -13.86 3.45 3.37
CA ASP A 215 -14.07 4.83 2.91
C ASP A 215 -13.04 5.17 1.84
N ALA A 216 -13.48 5.69 0.71
CA ALA A 216 -12.59 6.25 -0.31
C ALA A 216 -12.08 7.63 0.12
N ALA A 217 -10.85 7.97 -0.28
CA ALA A 217 -10.41 9.36 -0.29
C ALA A 217 -11.38 10.18 -1.16
N SER A 218 -11.70 11.41 -0.74
CA SER A 218 -12.49 12.29 -1.59
C SER A 218 -11.71 12.64 -2.86
N LEU A 219 -12.42 12.92 -3.96
CA LEU A 219 -11.76 13.35 -5.20
C LEU A 219 -10.98 14.66 -5.02
N ASP A 220 -11.43 15.54 -4.12
CA ASP A 220 -10.74 16.79 -3.81
C ASP A 220 -9.45 16.53 -3.04
N GLU A 221 -9.46 15.62 -2.06
CA GLU A 221 -8.25 15.17 -1.36
C GLU A 221 -7.25 14.53 -2.35
N LEU A 222 -7.73 13.64 -3.22
CA LEU A 222 -6.90 13.02 -4.24
C LEU A 222 -6.25 14.06 -5.17
N ARG A 223 -7.01 15.05 -5.64
CA ARG A 223 -6.48 16.14 -6.47
C ARG A 223 -5.43 16.95 -5.73
N THR A 224 -5.69 17.31 -4.48
CA THR A 224 -4.74 18.07 -3.66
C THR A 224 -3.42 17.30 -3.47
N ILE A 225 -3.49 15.99 -3.26
CA ILE A 225 -2.29 15.13 -3.20
C ILE A 225 -1.56 15.13 -4.55
N CYS A 226 -2.27 14.94 -5.67
CA CYS A 226 -1.68 14.95 -7.00
C CYS A 226 -1.01 16.28 -7.34
N GLU A 227 -1.57 17.41 -6.89
CA GLU A 227 -0.98 18.74 -7.09
C GLU A 227 0.23 19.00 -6.18
N GLY A 228 0.30 18.32 -5.03
CA GLY A 228 1.36 18.47 -4.03
C GLY A 228 2.66 17.73 -4.35
N THR A 229 2.63 16.74 -5.23
CA THR A 229 3.81 15.89 -5.51
C THR A 229 3.98 15.58 -6.99
N SER A 230 5.21 15.29 -7.41
CA SER A 230 5.51 14.74 -8.74
C SER A 230 5.51 13.21 -8.79
N LEU A 231 5.30 12.54 -7.65
CA LEU A 231 5.22 11.08 -7.57
C LEU A 231 3.93 10.56 -8.19
N PRO A 232 3.90 9.32 -8.70
CA PRO A 232 2.64 8.67 -9.02
C PRO A 232 1.78 8.52 -7.75
N VAL A 233 0.46 8.72 -7.89
CA VAL A 233 -0.49 8.68 -6.78
C VAL A 233 -1.41 7.48 -6.92
N LEU A 234 -1.59 6.75 -5.82
CA LEU A 234 -2.51 5.62 -5.69
C LEU A 234 -3.65 5.95 -4.73
N VAL A 235 -4.78 5.26 -4.89
CA VAL A 235 -5.84 5.25 -3.88
C VAL A 235 -5.86 3.90 -3.18
N GLY A 236 -5.72 3.89 -1.85
CA GLY A 236 -5.50 2.70 -1.03
C GLY A 236 -6.67 2.26 -0.15
N SER A 237 -7.88 2.76 -0.36
CA SER A 237 -9.08 2.37 0.42
C SER A 237 -10.37 2.75 -0.30
N GLY A 238 -11.47 2.03 -0.02
CA GLY A 238 -12.83 2.36 -0.44
C GLY A 238 -13.09 2.38 -1.94
N VAL A 239 -12.24 1.73 -2.72
CA VAL A 239 -12.40 1.66 -4.18
C VAL A 239 -13.40 0.56 -4.53
N THR A 240 -14.42 0.92 -5.32
CA THR A 240 -15.52 0.06 -5.77
C THR A 240 -15.70 0.21 -7.29
N PRO A 241 -16.49 -0.68 -7.96
CA PRO A 241 -16.80 -0.50 -9.37
C PRO A 241 -17.43 0.85 -9.72
N ASP A 242 -18.22 1.41 -8.77
CA ASP A 242 -18.96 2.65 -8.98
C ASP A 242 -18.06 3.89 -9.00
N ASN A 243 -16.93 3.87 -8.28
CA ASN A 243 -16.05 5.01 -8.15
C ASN A 243 -14.68 4.87 -8.85
N VAL A 244 -14.28 3.65 -9.23
CA VAL A 244 -12.94 3.39 -9.80
C VAL A 244 -12.68 4.18 -11.07
N GLY A 245 -13.70 4.39 -11.89
CA GLY A 245 -13.60 5.20 -13.11
C GLY A 245 -13.17 6.63 -12.81
N ALA A 246 -13.88 7.31 -11.89
CA ALA A 246 -13.54 8.68 -11.49
C ALA A 246 -12.18 8.77 -10.78
N ILE A 247 -11.83 7.80 -9.95
CA ILE A 247 -10.52 7.73 -9.28
C ILE A 247 -9.39 7.62 -10.29
N LEU A 248 -9.48 6.69 -11.26
CA LEU A 248 -8.44 6.45 -12.25
C LEU A 248 -8.29 7.55 -13.32
N GLN A 249 -9.14 8.57 -13.32
CA GLN A 249 -8.90 9.81 -14.07
C GLN A 249 -7.77 10.65 -13.44
N HIS A 250 -7.50 10.47 -12.16
CA HIS A 250 -6.51 11.23 -11.40
C HIS A 250 -5.38 10.37 -10.83
N ALA A 251 -5.68 9.13 -10.42
CA ALA A 251 -4.72 8.22 -9.83
C ALA A 251 -4.03 7.32 -10.86
N ASP A 252 -2.76 6.98 -10.60
CA ASP A 252 -1.97 6.05 -11.42
C ASP A 252 -2.29 4.58 -11.12
N ALA A 253 -2.82 4.28 -9.93
CA ALA A 253 -3.20 2.91 -9.54
C ALA A 253 -4.20 2.91 -8.38
N VAL A 254 -4.77 1.74 -8.11
CA VAL A 254 -5.62 1.49 -6.94
C VAL A 254 -5.16 0.23 -6.20
N ILE A 255 -5.28 0.28 -4.86
CA ILE A 255 -5.05 -0.87 -3.97
C ILE A 255 -6.42 -1.28 -3.42
N VAL A 256 -6.84 -2.52 -3.69
CA VAL A 256 -8.19 -2.98 -3.36
C VAL A 256 -8.14 -4.29 -2.59
N ALA A 257 -8.88 -4.34 -1.50
CA ALA A 257 -8.98 -5.52 -0.64
C ALA A 257 -10.44 -5.89 -0.33
N SER A 258 -11.02 -5.28 0.71
CA SER A 258 -12.30 -5.71 1.30
C SER A 258 -13.45 -5.81 0.30
N TYR A 259 -13.56 -4.88 -0.65
CA TYR A 259 -14.60 -4.95 -1.68
C TYR A 259 -14.55 -6.26 -2.48
N LEU A 260 -13.36 -6.78 -2.75
CA LEU A 260 -13.14 -7.98 -3.57
C LEU A 260 -13.34 -9.29 -2.80
N LYS A 261 -13.55 -9.22 -1.49
CA LYS A 261 -13.78 -10.37 -0.63
C LYS A 261 -15.26 -10.77 -0.61
N GLN A 262 -15.55 -12.03 -0.29
CA GLN A 262 -16.90 -12.52 -0.06
C GLN A 262 -17.59 -11.64 1.01
N ASP A 263 -18.80 -11.21 0.72
CA ASP A 263 -19.62 -10.32 1.56
C ASP A 263 -18.98 -8.95 1.88
N GLY A 264 -17.84 -8.60 1.25
CA GLY A 264 -17.09 -7.40 1.55
C GLY A 264 -16.32 -7.45 2.88
N VAL A 265 -16.18 -8.63 3.44
CA VAL A 265 -15.54 -8.86 4.76
C VAL A 265 -14.07 -9.19 4.56
N TRP A 266 -13.19 -8.41 5.18
CA TRP A 266 -11.74 -8.42 4.90
C TRP A 266 -11.04 -9.76 5.17
N TRP A 267 -11.54 -10.59 6.08
CA TRP A 267 -10.98 -11.92 6.40
C TRP A 267 -11.56 -13.07 5.56
N ASN A 268 -12.60 -12.79 4.76
CA ASN A 268 -13.14 -13.78 3.85
C ASN A 268 -12.23 -13.94 2.60
N PRO A 269 -12.35 -15.07 1.89
CA PRO A 269 -11.65 -15.25 0.63
C PRO A 269 -12.06 -14.22 -0.44
N VAL A 270 -11.18 -14.01 -1.43
CA VAL A 270 -11.53 -13.25 -2.64
C VAL A 270 -12.72 -13.93 -3.35
N ASP A 271 -13.72 -13.13 -3.70
CA ASP A 271 -14.86 -13.54 -4.49
C ASP A 271 -14.58 -13.31 -5.99
N PRO A 272 -14.47 -14.35 -6.80
CA PRO A 272 -14.20 -14.22 -8.23
C PRO A 272 -15.26 -13.41 -8.98
N ALA A 273 -16.53 -13.46 -8.56
CA ALA A 273 -17.60 -12.71 -9.23
C ALA A 273 -17.47 -11.21 -8.93
N ARG A 274 -17.20 -10.82 -7.68
CA ARG A 274 -16.95 -9.42 -7.32
C ARG A 274 -15.69 -8.89 -8.01
N LEU A 275 -14.64 -9.70 -8.06
CA LEU A 275 -13.41 -9.35 -8.77
C LEU A 275 -13.66 -9.14 -10.28
N ALA A 276 -14.41 -10.01 -10.93
CA ALA A 276 -14.76 -9.86 -12.35
C ALA A 276 -15.54 -8.57 -12.63
N VAL A 277 -16.54 -8.24 -11.80
CA VAL A 277 -17.28 -6.97 -11.90
C VAL A 277 -16.37 -5.77 -11.73
N PHE A 278 -15.48 -5.81 -10.74
CA PHE A 278 -14.53 -4.74 -10.51
C PHE A 278 -13.57 -4.54 -11.69
N MET A 279 -12.99 -5.62 -12.19
CA MET A 279 -12.05 -5.56 -13.32
C MET A 279 -12.71 -5.13 -14.63
N ALA A 280 -14.01 -5.42 -14.83
CA ALA A 280 -14.77 -4.89 -15.97
C ALA A 280 -14.90 -3.35 -15.89
N ALA A 281 -15.17 -2.78 -14.70
CA ALA A 281 -15.20 -1.34 -14.52
C ALA A 281 -13.81 -0.69 -14.72
N VAL A 282 -12.75 -1.36 -14.27
CA VAL A 282 -11.36 -0.93 -14.52
C VAL A 282 -11.04 -0.96 -16.02
N ALA A 283 -11.45 -2.00 -16.74
CA ALA A 283 -11.23 -2.11 -18.17
C ALA A 283 -11.88 -0.95 -18.94
N ALA A 284 -13.12 -0.57 -18.56
CA ALA A 284 -13.79 0.61 -19.11
C ALA A 284 -12.98 1.90 -18.84
N ALA A 285 -12.53 2.11 -17.58
CA ALA A 285 -11.73 3.27 -17.20
C ALA A 285 -10.33 3.33 -17.88
N ARG A 286 -9.82 2.20 -18.35
CA ARG A 286 -8.55 2.12 -19.11
C ARG A 286 -8.71 2.45 -20.59
N ALA A 287 -9.91 2.31 -21.12
CA ALA A 287 -10.20 2.59 -22.52
C ALA A 287 -10.41 4.09 -22.79
N ASP A 288 -10.78 4.85 -21.75
CA ASP A 288 -10.90 6.31 -21.75
C ASP A 288 -9.52 6.99 -21.55
#